data_b26a9ab33a87af1d581e2803126111d3
#
_entry.id   b26a9ab33a87af1d581e2803126111d3
#
_cell.length_a   1.000
_cell.length_b   1.000
_cell.length_c   1.000
_cell.angle_alpha   90.00
_cell.angle_beta   90.00
_cell.angle_gamma   90.00
#
_symmetry.space_group_name_H-M   'P 1'
#
loop_
_entity.id
_entity.type
_entity.pdbx_description
1 polymer ?
#
loop_
_entity_poly.entity_id
_entity_poly.type
_entity_poly.pdbx_seq_one_letter_code
_entity_poly.pdbx_strand_id
1 'polypeptide(L)'
;MENNTAKHFVLQLGSLASLYLSLSFFIVLVFGLINMAMPDAADNIWDMSRAEEGIKIGIAMVVVFFPTYLWLTRTVNNNRRKSSDHAYLGLTKWLIYLSLLVGGAVLLGDLVAVIMFFLEGDITTRFILKALSVLVIIGAAFQYYLMDVRGHWMQNEKKSVLFGYIAGAIVLVVVGLGVMQIQSPSDAREIKIDNQMIGDLQDMQWRIEDYYRTNNSLPESINEIYGQFTAPTAPEGREAYTFEVTGEKTYKICATFAKDVDLGRNNSYAYPVFEKNNNWDYKAGHWCFEREINDKYLQ
;
A
#
# COMPACT_ATOMS: atom_id res chain seq x y z
N MET A 1 -1.92 46.54 2.24
CA MET A 1 -1.51 45.82 1.03
C MET A 1 -0.70 44.53 1.33
N GLU A 2 0.12 44.50 2.36
CA GLU A 2 0.98 43.33 2.73
C GLU A 2 0.21 42.04 3.06
N ASN A 3 -0.93 42.12 3.76
CA ASN A 3 -1.71 40.96 4.16
C ASN A 3 -2.32 40.15 2.99
N ASN A 4 -2.55 40.77 1.82
CA ASN A 4 -3.13 40.06 0.68
C ASN A 4 -2.08 39.26 -0.08
N THR A 5 -0.85 39.72 -0.19
CA THR A 5 0.25 39.04 -0.91
C THR A 5 0.63 37.73 -0.19
N ALA A 6 0.76 37.76 1.16
CA ALA A 6 1.05 36.57 1.95
C ALA A 6 -0.04 35.51 1.83
N LYS A 7 -1.31 35.92 1.90
CA LYS A 7 -2.45 35.01 1.72
C LYS A 7 -2.42 34.32 0.34
N HIS A 8 -2.18 35.08 -0.71
CA HIS A 8 -2.12 34.56 -2.08
C HIS A 8 -0.95 33.62 -2.28
N PHE A 9 0.21 33.93 -1.66
CA PHE A 9 1.38 33.05 -1.67
C PHE A 9 1.10 31.70 -1.02
N VAL A 10 0.52 31.69 0.18
CA VAL A 10 0.18 30.47 0.92
C VAL A 10 -0.82 29.61 0.15
N LEU A 11 -1.87 30.22 -0.44
CA LEU A 11 -2.84 29.48 -1.25
C LEU A 11 -2.20 28.83 -2.47
N GLN A 12 -1.26 29.50 -3.12
CA GLN A 12 -0.60 29.00 -4.30
C GLN A 12 0.42 27.91 -3.99
N LEU A 13 1.20 28.10 -2.90
CA LEU A 13 2.11 27.10 -2.40
C LEU A 13 1.36 25.82 -1.95
N GLY A 14 0.22 26.00 -1.27
CA GLY A 14 -0.67 24.91 -0.88
C GLY A 14 -1.22 24.15 -2.09
N SER A 15 -1.63 24.88 -3.15
CA SER A 15 -2.07 24.27 -4.41
C SER A 15 -0.97 23.45 -5.05
N LEU A 16 0.26 23.96 -5.08
CA LEU A 16 1.41 23.29 -5.67
C LEU A 16 1.82 22.05 -4.87
N ALA A 17 1.86 22.16 -3.54
CA ALA A 17 2.14 21.02 -2.65
C ALA A 17 1.08 19.92 -2.81
N SER A 18 -0.21 20.29 -2.84
CA SER A 18 -1.31 19.35 -3.07
C SER A 18 -1.23 18.68 -4.44
N LEU A 19 -0.79 19.40 -5.47
CA LEU A 19 -0.53 18.82 -6.79
C LEU A 19 0.55 17.74 -6.73
N TYR A 20 1.72 18.08 -6.17
CA TYR A 20 2.84 17.14 -6.14
C TYR A 20 2.51 15.89 -5.34
N LEU A 21 1.86 16.05 -4.19
CA LEU A 21 1.40 14.91 -3.38
C LEU A 21 0.36 14.08 -4.16
N SER A 22 -0.61 14.73 -4.79
CA SER A 22 -1.63 14.05 -5.60
C SER A 22 -1.00 13.27 -6.75
N LEU A 23 -0.09 13.86 -7.54
CA LEU A 23 0.57 13.21 -8.67
C LEU A 23 1.46 12.05 -8.21
N SER A 24 2.27 12.25 -7.16
CA SER A 24 3.16 11.22 -6.64
C SER A 24 2.38 9.98 -6.16
N PHE A 25 1.34 10.19 -5.36
CA PHE A 25 0.53 9.08 -4.86
C PHE A 25 -0.41 8.48 -5.90
N PHE A 26 -0.80 9.26 -6.91
CA PHE A 26 -1.52 8.71 -8.06
C PHE A 26 -0.62 7.77 -8.89
N ILE A 27 0.66 8.10 -9.07
CA ILE A 27 1.64 7.20 -9.68
C ILE A 27 1.84 5.94 -8.82
N VAL A 28 1.97 6.08 -7.50
CA VAL A 28 2.07 4.92 -6.57
C VAL A 28 0.85 4.00 -6.71
N LEU A 29 -0.36 4.57 -6.77
CA LEU A 29 -1.60 3.82 -6.98
C LEU A 29 -1.58 3.07 -8.32
N VAL A 30 -1.22 3.75 -9.41
CA VAL A 30 -1.14 3.15 -10.75
C VAL A 30 -0.08 2.04 -10.79
N PHE A 31 1.08 2.24 -10.16
CA PHE A 31 2.13 1.23 -10.07
C PHE A 31 1.69 0.01 -9.28
N GLY A 32 0.97 0.21 -8.18
CA GLY A 32 0.35 -0.88 -7.42
C GLY A 32 -0.60 -1.70 -8.27
N LEU A 33 -1.49 -1.04 -9.03
CA LEU A 33 -2.43 -1.70 -9.95
C LEU A 33 -1.71 -2.47 -11.07
N ILE A 34 -0.66 -1.91 -11.65
CA ILE A 34 0.15 -2.58 -12.68
C ILE A 34 0.82 -3.83 -12.09
N ASN A 35 1.40 -3.72 -10.88
CA ASN A 35 2.03 -4.87 -10.22
C ASN A 35 1.03 -6.00 -9.94
N MET A 36 -0.19 -5.66 -9.49
CA MET A 36 -1.24 -6.64 -9.24
C MET A 36 -1.79 -7.28 -10.53
N ALA A 37 -1.90 -6.48 -11.60
CA ALA A 37 -2.43 -6.96 -12.88
C ALA A 37 -1.42 -7.80 -13.69
N MET A 38 -0.13 -7.59 -13.46
CA MET A 38 0.96 -8.24 -14.18
C MET A 38 2.02 -8.76 -13.21
N PRO A 39 1.72 -9.86 -12.48
CA PRO A 39 2.70 -10.48 -11.60
C PRO A 39 3.89 -11.00 -12.43
N ASP A 40 5.09 -10.85 -11.89
CA ASP A 40 6.32 -11.37 -12.49
C ASP A 40 6.69 -12.71 -11.86
N ALA A 41 7.32 -13.60 -12.63
CA ALA A 41 7.81 -14.88 -12.10
C ALA A 41 8.90 -14.71 -11.04
N ALA A 42 9.57 -13.55 -11.02
CA ALA A 42 10.57 -13.19 -10.01
C ALA A 42 9.96 -12.53 -8.76
N ASP A 43 8.63 -12.22 -8.76
CA ASP A 43 7.98 -11.62 -7.61
C ASP A 43 7.96 -12.60 -6.44
N ASN A 44 8.28 -12.08 -5.27
CA ASN A 44 8.09 -12.77 -4.01
C ASN A 44 6.81 -12.25 -3.31
N ILE A 45 6.46 -12.90 -2.20
CA ILE A 45 5.27 -12.56 -1.39
C ILE A 45 5.31 -11.10 -0.91
N TRP A 46 6.51 -10.58 -0.60
CA TRP A 46 6.72 -9.21 -0.17
C TRP A 46 6.41 -8.18 -1.25
N ASP A 47 6.62 -8.52 -2.52
CA ASP A 47 6.34 -7.62 -3.64
C ASP A 47 4.83 -7.44 -3.84
N MET A 48 4.06 -8.51 -3.67
CA MET A 48 2.61 -8.48 -3.72
C MET A 48 2.02 -7.66 -2.54
N SER A 49 2.52 -7.89 -1.33
CA SER A 49 2.10 -7.14 -0.13
C SER A 49 2.41 -5.64 -0.28
N ARG A 50 3.60 -5.29 -0.78
CA ARG A 50 3.98 -3.89 -1.08
C ARG A 50 3.09 -3.25 -2.15
N ALA A 51 2.67 -4.01 -3.17
CA ALA A 51 1.77 -3.52 -4.19
C ALA A 51 0.40 -3.16 -3.59
N GLU A 52 -0.15 -4.03 -2.75
CA GLU A 52 -1.43 -3.78 -2.06
C GLU A 52 -1.34 -2.59 -1.09
N GLU A 53 -0.27 -2.48 -0.32
CA GLU A 53 -0.04 -1.34 0.57
C GLU A 53 0.09 -0.03 -0.23
N GLY A 54 0.80 -0.06 -1.35
CA GLY A 54 0.90 1.07 -2.28
C GLY A 54 -0.47 1.52 -2.81
N ILE A 55 -1.36 0.58 -3.15
CA ILE A 55 -2.73 0.89 -3.56
C ILE A 55 -3.50 1.57 -2.42
N LYS A 56 -3.45 1.02 -1.19
CA LYS A 56 -4.15 1.60 -0.03
C LYS A 56 -3.69 3.03 0.28
N ILE A 57 -2.38 3.24 0.35
CA ILE A 57 -1.79 4.57 0.59
C ILE A 57 -2.12 5.50 -0.58
N GLY A 58 -1.98 5.04 -1.82
CA GLY A 58 -2.29 5.81 -3.02
C GLY A 58 -3.74 6.30 -3.03
N ILE A 59 -4.71 5.42 -2.76
CA ILE A 59 -6.13 5.79 -2.65
C ILE A 59 -6.34 6.85 -1.56
N ALA A 60 -5.85 6.61 -0.34
CA ALA A 60 -6.04 7.51 0.78
C ALA A 60 -5.51 8.92 0.48
N MET A 61 -4.31 9.01 -0.06
CA MET A 61 -3.66 10.29 -0.37
C MET A 61 -4.32 11.00 -1.56
N VAL A 62 -4.67 10.27 -2.63
CA VAL A 62 -5.31 10.85 -3.81
C VAL A 62 -6.71 11.37 -3.47
N VAL A 63 -7.50 10.64 -2.68
CA VAL A 63 -8.86 11.06 -2.27
C VAL A 63 -8.83 12.36 -1.45
N VAL A 64 -7.76 12.62 -0.70
CA VAL A 64 -7.61 13.86 0.09
C VAL A 64 -6.96 14.98 -0.73
N PHE A 65 -5.82 14.71 -1.37
CA PHE A 65 -5.02 15.78 -1.99
C PHE A 65 -5.52 16.20 -3.37
N PHE A 66 -6.13 15.32 -4.15
CA PHE A 66 -6.62 15.68 -5.47
C PHE A 66 -7.80 16.67 -5.42
N PRO A 67 -8.88 16.47 -4.62
CA PRO A 67 -9.92 17.48 -4.46
C PRO A 67 -9.40 18.78 -3.85
N THR A 68 -8.46 18.69 -2.90
CA THR A 68 -7.82 19.87 -2.29
C THR A 68 -7.08 20.69 -3.35
N TYR A 69 -6.30 20.01 -4.23
CA TYR A 69 -5.66 20.65 -5.36
C TYR A 69 -6.64 21.34 -6.30
N LEU A 70 -7.73 20.68 -6.68
CA LEU A 70 -8.74 21.25 -7.57
C LEU A 70 -9.39 22.51 -6.96
N TRP A 71 -9.73 22.45 -5.67
CA TRP A 71 -10.31 23.57 -4.94
C TRP A 71 -9.35 24.76 -4.82
N LEU A 72 -8.10 24.51 -4.41
CA LEU A 72 -7.08 25.54 -4.28
C LEU A 72 -6.73 26.16 -5.64
N THR A 73 -6.54 25.36 -6.67
CA THR A 73 -6.24 25.84 -8.03
C THR A 73 -7.39 26.69 -8.59
N ARG A 74 -8.65 26.29 -8.37
CA ARG A 74 -9.80 27.09 -8.77
C ARG A 74 -9.81 28.43 -8.04
N THR A 75 -9.55 28.43 -6.73
CA THR A 75 -9.48 29.65 -5.91
C THR A 75 -8.36 30.57 -6.38
N VAL A 76 -7.16 30.02 -6.62
CA VAL A 76 -6.01 30.77 -7.15
C VAL A 76 -6.33 31.38 -8.51
N ASN A 77 -6.86 30.60 -9.44
CA ASN A 77 -7.19 31.08 -10.79
C ASN A 77 -8.28 32.17 -10.76
N ASN A 78 -9.28 32.05 -9.88
CA ASN A 78 -10.31 33.06 -9.70
C ASN A 78 -9.72 34.38 -9.14
N ASN A 79 -8.81 34.29 -8.15
CA ASN A 79 -8.11 35.44 -7.61
C ASN A 79 -7.21 36.10 -8.64
N ARG A 80 -6.49 35.31 -9.45
CA ARG A 80 -5.64 35.82 -10.57
C ARG A 80 -6.42 36.63 -11.60
N ARG A 81 -7.65 36.20 -11.93
CA ARG A 81 -8.52 36.91 -12.86
C ARG A 81 -9.01 38.25 -12.31
N LYS A 82 -9.13 38.37 -11.01
CA LYS A 82 -9.66 39.59 -10.34
C LYS A 82 -8.54 40.55 -9.92
N SER A 83 -7.29 40.10 -9.86
CA SER A 83 -6.15 40.90 -9.38
C SER A 83 -5.46 41.65 -10.53
N SER A 84 -5.19 42.93 -10.29
CA SER A 84 -4.30 43.75 -11.15
C SER A 84 -2.93 43.98 -10.54
N ASP A 85 -2.61 43.29 -9.43
CA ASP A 85 -1.33 43.44 -8.72
C ASP A 85 -0.18 42.71 -9.46
N HIS A 86 0.77 43.48 -9.95
CA HIS A 86 1.93 42.99 -10.70
C HIS A 86 2.86 42.09 -9.86
N ALA A 87 3.03 42.38 -8.56
CA ALA A 87 3.87 41.58 -7.67
C ALA A 87 3.32 40.16 -7.47
N TYR A 88 2.01 40.06 -7.28
CA TYR A 88 1.29 38.79 -7.17
C TYR A 88 1.39 37.96 -8.47
N LEU A 89 1.22 38.61 -9.63
CA LEU A 89 1.34 37.94 -10.93
C LEU A 89 2.76 37.44 -11.20
N GLY A 90 3.77 38.20 -10.77
CA GLY A 90 5.19 37.80 -10.88
C GLY A 90 5.52 36.54 -10.06
N LEU A 91 5.07 36.50 -8.81
CA LEU A 91 5.26 35.35 -7.92
C LEU A 91 4.56 34.08 -8.46
N THR A 92 3.34 34.25 -8.97
CA THR A 92 2.59 33.16 -9.60
C THR A 92 3.33 32.56 -10.78
N LYS A 93 3.85 33.41 -11.68
CA LYS A 93 4.64 32.93 -12.83
C LYS A 93 5.86 32.16 -12.38
N TRP A 94 6.58 32.64 -11.36
CA TRP A 94 7.76 31.95 -10.85
C TRP A 94 7.42 30.53 -10.32
N LEU A 95 6.33 30.39 -9.56
CA LEU A 95 5.87 29.08 -9.08
C LEU A 95 5.43 28.14 -10.22
N ILE A 96 4.83 28.68 -11.29
CA ILE A 96 4.50 27.90 -12.47
C ILE A 96 5.77 27.42 -13.18
N TYR A 97 6.78 28.29 -13.35
CA TYR A 97 8.08 27.88 -13.93
C TYR A 97 8.78 26.83 -13.08
N LEU A 98 8.70 26.94 -11.75
CA LEU A 98 9.21 25.91 -10.83
C LEU A 98 8.50 24.57 -11.07
N SER A 99 7.18 24.57 -11.26
CA SER A 99 6.41 23.36 -11.56
C SER A 99 6.83 22.73 -12.89
N LEU A 100 7.10 23.55 -13.91
CA LEU A 100 7.61 23.07 -15.20
C LEU A 100 9.02 22.49 -15.06
N LEU A 101 9.88 23.11 -14.27
CA LEU A 101 11.22 22.60 -14.02
C LEU A 101 11.16 21.21 -13.34
N VAL A 102 10.35 21.07 -12.28
CA VAL A 102 10.18 19.80 -11.55
C VAL A 102 9.56 18.74 -12.48
N GLY A 103 8.48 19.06 -13.19
CA GLY A 103 7.85 18.14 -14.13
C GLY A 103 8.79 17.70 -15.25
N GLY A 104 9.57 18.63 -15.80
CA GLY A 104 10.59 18.35 -16.80
C GLY A 104 11.69 17.42 -16.26
N ALA A 105 12.17 17.66 -15.03
CA ALA A 105 13.16 16.82 -14.39
C ALA A 105 12.65 15.38 -14.15
N VAL A 106 11.39 15.21 -13.77
CA VAL A 106 10.76 13.88 -13.62
C VAL A 106 10.69 13.16 -14.97
N LEU A 107 10.26 13.84 -16.04
CA LEU A 107 10.19 13.24 -17.39
C LEU A 107 11.56 12.83 -17.92
N LEU A 108 12.60 13.66 -17.68
CA LEU A 108 13.98 13.32 -18.05
C LEU A 108 14.49 12.12 -17.22
N GLY A 109 14.17 12.07 -15.91
CA GLY A 109 14.51 10.94 -15.04
C GLY A 109 13.85 9.64 -15.49
N ASP A 110 12.58 9.70 -15.89
CA ASP A 110 11.85 8.55 -16.44
C ASP A 110 12.52 8.05 -17.75
N LEU A 111 12.90 8.96 -18.64
CA LEU A 111 13.64 8.59 -19.87
C LEU A 111 15.00 7.95 -19.57
N VAL A 112 15.75 8.47 -18.58
CA VAL A 112 17.02 7.86 -18.14
C VAL A 112 16.77 6.46 -17.60
N ALA A 113 15.72 6.26 -16.79
CA ALA A 113 15.36 4.94 -16.28
C ALA A 113 15.05 3.96 -17.43
N VAL A 114 14.28 4.39 -18.44
CA VAL A 114 13.98 3.57 -19.63
C VAL A 114 15.26 3.12 -20.35
N ILE A 115 16.22 4.05 -20.53
CA ILE A 115 17.51 3.74 -21.18
C ILE A 115 18.33 2.75 -20.33
N MET A 116 18.39 2.95 -19.01
CA MET A 116 19.11 2.07 -18.09
C MET A 116 18.57 0.63 -18.15
N PHE A 117 17.28 0.45 -18.00
CA PHE A 117 16.63 -0.87 -18.09
C PHE A 117 16.78 -1.51 -19.49
N PHE A 118 16.82 -0.69 -20.55
CA PHE A 118 17.12 -1.18 -21.89
C PHE A 118 18.55 -1.76 -21.98
N LEU A 119 19.53 -1.05 -21.43
CA LEU A 119 20.93 -1.48 -21.43
C LEU A 119 21.19 -2.70 -20.55
N GLU A 120 20.44 -2.86 -19.47
CA GLU A 120 20.48 -4.02 -18.57
C GLU A 120 19.76 -5.25 -19.13
N GLY A 121 18.95 -5.08 -20.19
CA GLY A 121 18.15 -6.14 -20.78
C GLY A 121 16.89 -6.55 -20.01
N ASP A 122 16.53 -5.79 -18.98
CA ASP A 122 15.42 -6.07 -18.06
C ASP A 122 14.11 -5.36 -18.47
N ILE A 123 13.85 -5.26 -19.77
CA ILE A 123 12.60 -4.65 -20.27
C ILE A 123 11.44 -5.62 -20.14
N THR A 124 10.69 -5.52 -19.06
CA THR A 124 9.44 -6.25 -18.88
C THR A 124 8.24 -5.41 -19.35
N THR A 125 7.14 -6.09 -19.71
CA THR A 125 5.87 -5.39 -20.02
C THR A 125 5.43 -4.50 -18.86
N ARG A 126 5.61 -4.97 -17.63
CA ARG A 126 5.33 -4.24 -16.40
C ARG A 126 6.14 -2.94 -16.30
N PHE A 127 7.43 -2.99 -16.60
CA PHE A 127 8.29 -1.80 -16.62
C PHE A 127 7.81 -0.78 -17.67
N ILE A 128 7.53 -1.22 -18.90
CA ILE A 128 7.04 -0.34 -19.97
C ILE A 128 5.76 0.37 -19.58
N LEU A 129 4.81 -0.36 -18.97
CA LEU A 129 3.54 0.24 -18.51
C LEU A 129 3.76 1.28 -17.40
N LYS A 130 4.69 1.05 -16.47
CA LYS A 130 5.04 2.03 -15.45
C LYS A 130 5.66 3.29 -16.05
N ALA A 131 6.65 3.16 -16.91
CA ALA A 131 7.28 4.29 -17.60
C ALA A 131 6.24 5.07 -18.42
N LEU A 132 5.41 4.38 -19.19
CA LEU A 132 4.35 5.02 -19.96
C LEU A 132 3.35 5.75 -19.07
N SER A 133 3.00 5.20 -17.91
CA SER A 133 2.10 5.84 -16.95
C SER A 133 2.69 7.14 -16.39
N VAL A 134 3.99 7.16 -16.04
CA VAL A 134 4.69 8.38 -15.61
C VAL A 134 4.67 9.42 -16.72
N LEU A 135 5.05 9.02 -17.94
CA LEU A 135 5.06 9.91 -19.09
C LEU A 135 3.68 10.56 -19.34
N VAL A 136 2.61 9.78 -19.28
CA VAL A 136 1.24 10.28 -19.49
C VAL A 136 0.78 11.19 -18.35
N ILE A 137 0.95 10.77 -17.09
CA ILE A 137 0.47 11.52 -15.92
C ILE A 137 1.24 12.84 -15.77
N ILE A 138 2.57 12.77 -15.75
CA ILE A 138 3.41 13.96 -15.58
C ILE A 138 3.39 14.80 -16.85
N GLY A 139 3.37 14.18 -18.03
CA GLY A 139 3.24 14.88 -19.31
C GLY A 139 1.94 15.69 -19.41
N ALA A 140 0.81 15.15 -18.95
CA ALA A 140 -0.46 15.89 -18.90
C ALA A 140 -0.42 17.08 -17.92
N ALA A 141 0.18 16.88 -16.73
CA ALA A 141 0.39 17.97 -15.77
C ALA A 141 1.34 19.03 -16.32
N PHE A 142 2.45 18.62 -16.95
CA PHE A 142 3.41 19.51 -17.60
C PHE A 142 2.74 20.34 -18.70
N GLN A 143 1.95 19.72 -19.55
CA GLN A 143 1.21 20.40 -20.61
C GLN A 143 0.18 21.40 -20.06
N TYR A 144 -0.50 21.05 -18.95
CA TYR A 144 -1.42 21.97 -18.27
C TYR A 144 -0.68 23.24 -17.83
N TYR A 145 0.47 23.10 -17.16
CA TYR A 145 1.27 24.26 -16.69
C TYR A 145 1.93 25.04 -17.82
N LEU A 146 2.31 24.37 -18.91
CA LEU A 146 2.82 25.04 -20.10
C LEU A 146 1.75 25.95 -20.73
N MET A 147 0.49 25.50 -20.78
CA MET A 147 -0.62 26.31 -21.22
C MET A 147 -0.93 27.45 -20.22
N ASP A 148 -0.71 27.23 -18.92
CA ASP A 148 -0.91 28.27 -17.90
C ASP A 148 0.12 29.40 -18.04
N VAL A 149 1.40 29.11 -18.29
CA VAL A 149 2.43 30.12 -18.60
C VAL A 149 2.03 31.00 -19.78
N ARG A 150 1.45 30.37 -20.81
CA ARG A 150 0.97 31.07 -22.02
C ARG A 150 -0.33 31.88 -21.78
N GLY A 151 -0.87 31.86 -20.56
CA GLY A 151 -2.11 32.58 -20.19
C GLY A 151 -3.40 31.97 -20.75
N HIS A 152 -3.33 30.76 -21.33
CA HIS A 152 -4.47 30.11 -21.96
C HIS A 152 -5.66 29.93 -21.01
N TRP A 153 -5.41 29.53 -19.76
CA TRP A 153 -6.47 29.32 -18.75
C TRP A 153 -7.08 30.61 -18.23
N MET A 154 -6.35 31.71 -18.31
CA MET A 154 -6.89 33.03 -17.96
C MET A 154 -7.96 33.48 -18.96
N GLN A 155 -7.77 33.16 -20.25
CA GLN A 155 -8.68 33.53 -21.34
C GLN A 155 -9.81 32.52 -21.53
N ASN A 156 -9.59 31.24 -21.22
CA ASN A 156 -10.52 30.13 -21.50
C ASN A 156 -10.92 29.36 -20.23
N GLU A 157 -11.71 30.00 -19.37
CA GLU A 157 -12.16 29.38 -18.10
C GLU A 157 -12.87 28.04 -18.29
N LYS A 158 -13.80 27.96 -19.27
CA LYS A 158 -14.56 26.73 -19.54
C LYS A 158 -13.68 25.54 -19.88
N LYS A 159 -12.59 25.76 -20.62
CA LYS A 159 -11.63 24.70 -20.99
C LYS A 159 -10.82 24.24 -19.79
N SER A 160 -10.42 25.15 -18.88
CA SER A 160 -9.73 24.81 -17.65
C SER A 160 -10.61 23.94 -16.73
N VAL A 161 -11.88 24.27 -16.61
CA VAL A 161 -12.86 23.50 -15.85
C VAL A 161 -13.09 22.12 -16.48
N LEU A 162 -13.22 22.05 -17.81
CA LEU A 162 -13.36 20.77 -18.53
C LEU A 162 -12.16 19.86 -18.30
N PHE A 163 -10.93 20.41 -18.36
CA PHE A 163 -9.72 19.64 -18.07
C PHE A 163 -9.74 19.07 -16.64
N GLY A 164 -10.19 19.86 -15.67
CA GLY A 164 -10.37 19.40 -14.29
C GLY A 164 -11.39 18.26 -14.16
N TYR A 165 -12.51 18.32 -14.88
CA TYR A 165 -13.49 17.22 -14.91
C TYR A 165 -12.96 15.94 -15.55
N ILE A 166 -12.21 16.07 -16.66
CA ILE A 166 -11.59 14.91 -17.33
C ILE A 166 -10.57 14.25 -16.38
N ALA A 167 -9.69 15.04 -15.77
CA ALA A 167 -8.73 14.55 -14.80
C ALA A 167 -9.45 13.89 -13.60
N GLY A 168 -10.52 14.50 -13.10
CA GLY A 168 -11.35 13.95 -12.03
C GLY A 168 -11.99 12.62 -12.39
N ALA A 169 -12.52 12.49 -13.60
CA ALA A 169 -13.10 11.24 -14.08
C ALA A 169 -12.04 10.11 -14.16
N ILE A 170 -10.84 10.42 -14.68
CA ILE A 170 -9.74 9.45 -14.75
C ILE A 170 -9.33 9.00 -13.33
N VAL A 171 -9.14 9.95 -12.42
CA VAL A 171 -8.77 9.65 -11.02
C VAL A 171 -9.84 8.78 -10.36
N LEU A 172 -11.12 9.09 -10.54
CA LEU A 172 -12.22 8.28 -9.99
C LEU A 172 -12.23 6.85 -10.52
N VAL A 173 -11.98 6.66 -11.83
CA VAL A 173 -11.89 5.32 -12.43
C VAL A 173 -10.72 4.55 -11.82
N VAL A 174 -9.54 5.17 -11.74
CA VAL A 174 -8.34 4.49 -11.21
C VAL A 174 -8.49 4.17 -9.71
N VAL A 175 -9.06 5.08 -8.92
CA VAL A 175 -9.39 4.83 -7.51
C VAL A 175 -10.41 3.69 -7.39
N GLY A 176 -11.45 3.68 -8.23
CA GLY A 176 -12.43 2.59 -8.27
C GLY A 176 -11.79 1.22 -8.55
N LEU A 177 -10.90 1.15 -9.54
CA LEU A 177 -10.11 -0.05 -9.82
C LEU A 177 -9.23 -0.46 -8.63
N GLY A 178 -8.63 0.52 -7.95
CA GLY A 178 -7.83 0.27 -6.74
C GLY A 178 -8.67 -0.31 -5.60
N VAL A 179 -9.86 0.24 -5.35
CA VAL A 179 -10.77 -0.28 -4.31
C VAL A 179 -11.18 -1.73 -4.59
N MET A 180 -11.33 -2.11 -5.86
CA MET A 180 -11.66 -3.49 -6.23
C MET A 180 -10.51 -4.48 -5.98
N GLN A 181 -9.27 -4.01 -5.86
CA GLN A 181 -8.09 -4.85 -5.64
C GLN A 181 -7.72 -5.00 -4.15
N ILE A 182 -8.23 -4.17 -3.27
CA ILE A 182 -7.97 -4.25 -1.84
C ILE A 182 -9.02 -5.08 -1.12
N GLN A 183 -8.60 -5.74 -0.05
CA GLN A 183 -9.53 -6.44 0.83
C GLN A 183 -10.45 -5.44 1.54
N SER A 184 -11.68 -5.88 1.82
CA SER A 184 -12.60 -5.05 2.63
C SER A 184 -11.99 -4.77 4.02
N PRO A 185 -12.28 -3.63 4.65
CA PRO A 185 -11.77 -3.33 5.99
C PRO A 185 -12.17 -4.38 7.05
N SER A 186 -13.34 -5.02 6.89
CA SER A 186 -13.80 -6.12 7.74
C SER A 186 -12.91 -7.35 7.56
N ASP A 187 -12.66 -7.76 6.31
CA ASP A 187 -11.82 -8.93 6.01
C ASP A 187 -10.37 -8.71 6.47
N ALA A 188 -9.83 -7.51 6.26
CA ALA A 188 -8.49 -7.16 6.72
C ALA A 188 -8.36 -7.25 8.25
N ARG A 189 -9.44 -6.91 9.01
CA ARG A 189 -9.47 -7.05 10.46
C ARG A 189 -9.50 -8.52 10.88
N GLU A 190 -10.35 -9.34 10.25
CA GLU A 190 -10.44 -10.78 10.52
C GLU A 190 -9.10 -11.48 10.26
N ILE A 191 -8.46 -11.18 9.13
CA ILE A 191 -7.14 -11.73 8.80
C ILE A 191 -6.07 -11.31 9.82
N LYS A 192 -6.13 -10.07 10.33
CA LYS A 192 -5.21 -9.61 11.37
C LYS A 192 -5.40 -10.40 12.67
N ILE A 193 -6.66 -10.71 13.04
CA ILE A 193 -6.99 -11.55 14.19
C ILE A 193 -6.48 -12.97 13.95
N ASP A 194 -6.75 -13.56 12.80
CA ASP A 194 -6.30 -14.91 12.43
C ASP A 194 -4.75 -15.01 12.46
N ASN A 195 -4.03 -13.98 11.97
CA ASN A 195 -2.56 -13.92 12.06
C ASN A 195 -2.04 -13.82 13.50
N GLN A 196 -2.75 -13.10 14.39
CA GLN A 196 -2.43 -13.07 15.81
C GLN A 196 -2.59 -14.47 16.41
N MET A 197 -3.67 -15.18 16.08
CA MET A 197 -3.92 -16.56 16.55
C MET A 197 -2.83 -17.52 16.08
N ILE A 198 -2.33 -17.38 14.84
CA ILE A 198 -1.16 -18.15 14.36
C ILE A 198 0.07 -17.85 15.23
N GLY A 199 0.32 -16.58 15.56
CA GLY A 199 1.42 -16.21 16.48
C GLY A 199 1.29 -16.88 17.87
N ASP A 200 0.07 -16.92 18.42
CA ASP A 200 -0.20 -17.61 19.68
C ASP A 200 0.06 -19.13 19.59
N LEU A 201 -0.38 -19.76 18.49
CA LEU A 201 -0.14 -21.19 18.26
C LEU A 201 1.35 -21.51 18.03
N GLN A 202 2.09 -20.62 17.41
CA GLN A 202 3.56 -20.74 17.25
C GLN A 202 4.27 -20.65 18.60
N ASP A 203 3.88 -19.74 19.49
CA ASP A 203 4.40 -19.66 20.86
C ASP A 203 4.07 -20.93 21.64
N MET A 204 2.84 -21.45 21.53
CA MET A 204 2.44 -22.72 22.13
C MET A 204 3.30 -23.87 21.63
N GLN A 205 3.49 -24.01 20.31
CA GLN A 205 4.33 -25.04 19.70
C GLN A 205 5.75 -24.99 20.27
N TRP A 206 6.36 -23.82 20.28
CA TRP A 206 7.72 -23.62 20.79
C TRP A 206 7.84 -24.05 22.27
N ARG A 207 6.86 -23.69 23.11
CA ARG A 207 6.84 -24.08 24.53
C ARG A 207 6.61 -25.56 24.74
N ILE A 208 5.76 -26.21 23.93
CA ILE A 208 5.56 -27.65 23.97
C ILE A 208 6.86 -28.37 23.62
N GLU A 209 7.58 -27.93 22.61
CA GLU A 209 8.87 -28.48 22.20
C GLU A 209 9.93 -28.28 23.29
N ASP A 210 9.97 -27.11 23.94
CA ASP A 210 10.87 -26.82 25.06
C ASP A 210 10.56 -27.65 26.32
N TYR A 211 9.26 -27.81 26.63
CA TYR A 211 8.80 -28.68 27.71
C TYR A 211 9.23 -30.12 27.46
N TYR A 212 9.05 -30.64 26.25
CA TYR A 212 9.47 -31.99 25.90
C TYR A 212 10.98 -32.17 26.02
N ARG A 213 11.76 -31.17 25.63
CA ARG A 213 13.23 -31.17 25.79
C ARG A 213 13.65 -31.34 27.25
N THR A 214 12.91 -30.72 28.18
CA THR A 214 13.25 -30.74 29.59
C THR A 214 12.74 -31.99 30.31
N ASN A 215 11.52 -32.44 29.98
CA ASN A 215 10.81 -33.50 30.72
C ASN A 215 10.79 -34.85 29.99
N ASN A 216 11.21 -34.88 28.71
CA ASN A 216 11.15 -36.04 27.82
C ASN A 216 9.75 -36.65 27.69
N SER A 217 8.73 -35.84 27.86
CA SER A 217 7.30 -36.18 27.74
C SER A 217 6.50 -34.96 27.27
N LEU A 218 5.39 -35.17 26.57
CA LEU A 218 4.46 -34.11 26.22
C LEU A 218 3.70 -33.63 27.47
N PRO A 219 3.31 -32.34 27.55
CA PRO A 219 2.51 -31.80 28.65
C PRO A 219 1.09 -32.38 28.60
N GLU A 220 0.43 -32.49 29.76
CA GLU A 220 -0.98 -32.91 29.83
C GLU A 220 -1.94 -31.77 29.44
N SER A 221 -1.53 -30.51 29.64
CA SER A 221 -2.33 -29.34 29.29
C SER A 221 -1.47 -28.15 28.91
N ILE A 222 -2.07 -27.21 28.17
CA ILE A 222 -1.40 -25.94 27.78
C ILE A 222 -0.99 -25.13 29.01
N ASN A 223 -1.79 -25.14 30.10
CA ASN A 223 -1.47 -24.38 31.31
C ASN A 223 -0.17 -24.83 31.96
N GLU A 224 0.20 -26.09 31.80
CA GLU A 224 1.42 -26.66 32.39
C GLU A 224 2.70 -26.04 31.78
N ILE A 225 2.67 -25.76 30.49
CA ILE A 225 3.82 -25.17 29.78
C ILE A 225 4.02 -23.67 30.04
N TYR A 226 2.99 -22.98 30.54
CA TYR A 226 3.08 -21.55 30.85
C TYR A 226 3.48 -21.28 32.31
N GLY A 227 3.30 -22.24 33.23
CA GLY A 227 3.72 -22.13 34.64
C GLY A 227 3.13 -20.90 35.32
N GLN A 228 4.00 -19.90 35.61
CA GLN A 228 3.58 -18.62 36.22
C GLN A 228 3.08 -17.60 35.19
N PHE A 229 3.24 -17.84 33.91
CA PHE A 229 2.76 -16.98 32.83
C PHE A 229 1.33 -17.34 32.47
N THR A 230 0.60 -16.38 31.94
CA THR A 230 -0.75 -16.61 31.41
C THR A 230 -0.67 -17.22 30.03
N ALA A 231 -1.30 -18.36 29.79
CA ALA A 231 -1.44 -18.92 28.46
C ALA A 231 -2.18 -17.94 27.53
N PRO A 232 -1.83 -17.84 26.24
CA PRO A 232 -2.58 -17.02 25.30
C PRO A 232 -4.03 -17.51 25.25
N THR A 233 -4.94 -16.56 25.23
CA THR A 233 -6.37 -16.80 25.07
C THR A 233 -6.82 -16.37 23.71
N ALA A 234 -7.73 -17.14 23.10
CA ALA A 234 -8.28 -16.76 21.81
C ALA A 234 -8.91 -15.36 21.88
N PRO A 235 -8.77 -14.54 20.83
CA PRO A 235 -9.37 -13.22 20.75
C PRO A 235 -10.90 -13.25 20.93
N GLU A 236 -11.47 -12.12 21.36
CA GLU A 236 -12.91 -11.99 21.56
C GLU A 236 -13.69 -12.38 20.29
N GLY A 237 -14.69 -13.23 20.45
CA GLY A 237 -15.50 -13.77 19.35
C GLY A 237 -14.92 -15.01 18.66
N ARG A 238 -13.80 -15.56 19.13
CA ARG A 238 -13.21 -16.83 18.69
C ARG A 238 -13.37 -17.92 19.76
N GLU A 239 -13.43 -19.18 19.31
CA GLU A 239 -13.38 -20.33 20.20
C GLU A 239 -12.02 -20.47 20.86
N ALA A 240 -11.97 -21.01 22.06
CA ALA A 240 -10.72 -21.26 22.79
C ALA A 240 -9.79 -22.20 22.00
N TYR A 241 -8.49 -21.98 22.14
CA TYR A 241 -7.49 -22.90 21.59
C TYR A 241 -7.63 -24.28 22.25
N THR A 242 -7.46 -25.34 21.46
CA THR A 242 -7.47 -26.70 21.95
C THR A 242 -6.13 -27.37 21.70
N PHE A 243 -5.74 -28.22 22.66
CA PHE A 243 -4.52 -29.03 22.62
C PHE A 243 -4.89 -30.47 22.92
N GLU A 244 -4.36 -31.41 22.13
CA GLU A 244 -4.61 -32.84 22.28
C GLU A 244 -3.31 -33.61 22.00
N VAL A 245 -2.92 -34.48 22.91
CA VAL A 245 -1.82 -35.43 22.74
C VAL A 245 -2.34 -36.62 21.94
N THR A 246 -1.73 -36.88 20.77
CA THR A 246 -2.15 -37.98 19.87
C THR A 246 -1.20 -39.16 19.87
N GLY A 247 -0.04 -39.03 20.48
CA GLY A 247 0.95 -40.09 20.62
C GLY A 247 2.11 -39.69 21.53
N GLU A 248 3.13 -40.49 21.67
CA GLU A 248 4.28 -40.19 22.55
C GLU A 248 5.03 -38.92 22.16
N LYS A 249 5.09 -38.60 20.85
CA LYS A 249 5.79 -37.43 20.28
C LYS A 249 4.89 -36.60 19.37
N THR A 250 3.61 -36.94 19.29
CA THR A 250 2.68 -36.28 18.37
C THR A 250 1.53 -35.62 19.13
N TYR A 251 1.17 -34.41 18.68
CA TYR A 251 0.11 -33.62 19.27
C TYR A 251 -0.61 -32.77 18.22
N LYS A 252 -1.76 -32.24 18.59
CA LYS A 252 -2.55 -31.28 17.80
C LYS A 252 -2.78 -30.01 18.58
N ILE A 253 -2.64 -28.90 17.91
CA ILE A 253 -3.09 -27.59 18.39
C ILE A 253 -4.10 -27.01 17.40
N CYS A 254 -5.25 -26.61 17.90
CA CYS A 254 -6.35 -26.19 17.03
C CYS A 254 -6.88 -24.81 17.40
N ALA A 255 -7.41 -24.11 16.40
CA ALA A 255 -8.07 -22.83 16.51
C ALA A 255 -9.19 -22.69 15.48
N THR A 256 -10.10 -21.72 15.68
CA THR A 256 -11.19 -21.42 14.75
C THR A 256 -10.91 -20.12 14.02
N PHE A 257 -10.61 -20.20 12.70
CA PHE A 257 -10.23 -19.09 11.84
C PHE A 257 -11.44 -18.54 11.08
N ALA A 258 -11.45 -17.23 10.80
CA ALA A 258 -12.54 -16.59 10.04
C ALA A 258 -12.36 -16.73 8.54
N LYS A 259 -11.14 -16.73 8.04
CA LYS A 259 -10.82 -16.71 6.62
C LYS A 259 -9.87 -17.84 6.28
N ASP A 260 -9.88 -18.25 5.00
CA ASP A 260 -8.84 -19.13 4.49
C ASP A 260 -7.50 -18.37 4.49
N VAL A 261 -6.40 -19.06 4.80
CA VAL A 261 -5.09 -18.47 4.60
C VAL A 261 -4.88 -18.18 3.11
N ASP A 262 -4.65 -16.92 2.78
CA ASP A 262 -4.29 -16.52 1.43
C ASP A 262 -2.76 -16.51 1.30
N LEU A 263 -2.20 -17.63 0.87
CA LEU A 263 -0.76 -17.81 0.68
C LEU A 263 -0.16 -16.82 -0.32
N GLY A 264 -0.98 -16.25 -1.22
CA GLY A 264 -0.56 -15.25 -2.19
C GLY A 264 -0.52 -13.81 -1.64
N ARG A 265 -1.36 -13.49 -0.64
CA ARG A 265 -1.55 -12.11 -0.16
C ARG A 265 -1.12 -11.87 1.29
N ASN A 266 -1.28 -12.87 2.17
CA ASN A 266 -1.20 -12.65 3.62
C ASN A 266 0.01 -13.28 4.30
N ASN A 267 0.82 -14.05 3.61
CA ASN A 267 1.90 -14.81 4.23
C ASN A 267 3.15 -13.95 4.45
N SER A 268 3.03 -12.94 5.34
CA SER A 268 4.19 -12.19 5.86
C SER A 268 5.16 -13.09 6.64
N TYR A 269 4.81 -14.33 6.91
CA TYR A 269 5.55 -15.29 7.72
C TYR A 269 5.82 -16.61 7.00
N ALA A 270 5.67 -16.68 5.66
CA ALA A 270 6.06 -17.87 4.91
C ALA A 270 7.57 -18.02 4.95
N TYR A 271 8.06 -18.65 6.01
CA TYR A 271 9.34 -19.34 5.93
C TYR A 271 9.23 -20.46 4.90
N PRO A 272 10.29 -20.73 4.12
CA PRO A 272 10.26 -21.83 3.17
C PRO A 272 9.81 -23.09 3.88
N VAL A 273 8.75 -23.73 3.38
CA VAL A 273 8.17 -24.97 3.94
C VAL A 273 9.14 -26.11 3.69
N PHE A 274 10.21 -26.20 4.50
CA PHE A 274 11.15 -27.32 4.42
C PHE A 274 10.82 -28.42 5.44
N GLU A 275 9.87 -28.20 6.36
CA GLU A 275 9.51 -29.19 7.38
C GLU A 275 8.01 -29.19 7.67
N LYS A 276 7.45 -30.39 7.92
CA LYS A 276 6.04 -30.64 8.23
C LYS A 276 5.53 -29.80 9.41
N ASN A 277 6.41 -29.47 10.37
CA ASN A 277 6.08 -28.70 11.56
C ASN A 277 6.04 -27.17 11.33
N ASN A 278 6.51 -26.67 10.18
CA ASN A 278 6.54 -25.24 9.87
C ASN A 278 5.43 -24.80 8.91
N ASN A 279 4.54 -25.73 8.54
CA ASN A 279 3.36 -25.37 7.75
C ASN A 279 2.26 -24.82 8.66
N TRP A 280 1.85 -23.57 8.40
CA TRP A 280 0.77 -22.88 9.08
C TRP A 280 -0.39 -22.55 8.14
N ASP A 281 -0.58 -23.35 7.10
CA ASP A 281 -1.71 -23.22 6.19
C ASP A 281 -2.98 -23.72 6.86
N TYR A 282 -4.03 -22.91 6.78
CA TYR A 282 -5.33 -23.23 7.39
C TYR A 282 -6.49 -22.82 6.48
N LYS A 283 -7.66 -23.35 6.78
CA LYS A 283 -8.93 -22.94 6.18
C LYS A 283 -9.84 -22.31 7.22
N ALA A 284 -10.79 -21.51 6.77
CA ALA A 284 -11.82 -20.95 7.61
C ALA A 284 -12.58 -22.04 8.36
N GLY A 285 -12.95 -21.76 9.59
CA GLY A 285 -13.57 -22.70 10.53
C GLY A 285 -12.56 -23.32 11.48
N HIS A 286 -12.97 -24.39 12.13
CA HIS A 286 -12.11 -25.12 13.08
C HIS A 286 -11.00 -25.85 12.34
N TRP A 287 -9.74 -25.55 12.67
CA TRP A 287 -8.57 -26.11 12.00
C TRP A 287 -7.53 -26.57 13.02
N CYS A 288 -6.94 -27.75 12.78
CA CYS A 288 -5.96 -28.36 13.65
C CYS A 288 -4.62 -28.55 12.92
N PHE A 289 -3.55 -28.16 13.57
CA PHE A 289 -2.18 -28.41 13.14
C PHE A 289 -1.62 -29.63 13.85
N GLU A 290 -1.34 -30.66 13.09
CA GLU A 290 -0.66 -31.86 13.59
C GLU A 290 0.84 -31.60 13.63
N ARG A 291 1.45 -31.87 14.78
CA ARG A 291 2.87 -31.62 15.06
C ARG A 291 3.52 -32.87 15.62
N GLU A 292 4.81 -33.01 15.32
CA GLU A 292 5.62 -34.12 15.80
C GLU A 292 6.93 -33.57 16.37
N ILE A 293 7.32 -34.01 17.56
CA ILE A 293 8.58 -33.64 18.17
C ILE A 293 9.73 -34.26 17.37
N ASN A 294 10.61 -33.42 16.84
CA ASN A 294 11.75 -33.86 16.07
C ASN A 294 13.01 -33.88 16.94
N ASP A 295 13.54 -35.09 17.22
CA ASP A 295 14.73 -35.32 18.08
C ASP A 295 16.01 -34.63 17.52
N LYS A 296 16.03 -34.31 16.24
CA LYS A 296 17.18 -33.66 15.59
C LYS A 296 17.44 -32.23 16.09
N TYR A 297 16.44 -31.57 16.65
CA TYR A 297 16.54 -30.22 17.20
C TYR A 297 16.58 -30.19 18.74
N LEU A 298 16.63 -31.36 19.38
CA LEU A 298 16.73 -31.50 20.84
C LEU A 298 18.22 -31.61 21.33
N GLN A 299 19.18 -31.53 20.40
CA GLN A 299 20.62 -31.56 20.72
C GLN A 299 21.22 -30.20 20.88
#